data_a67a0f7a5e4dde2f1fe3c472b0d1ba75
#
_entry.id   a67a0f7a5e4dde2f1fe3c472b0d1ba75
#
_cell.length_a   1.000
_cell.length_b   1.000
_cell.length_c   1.000
_cell.angle_alpha   90.00
_cell.angle_beta   90.00
_cell.angle_gamma   90.00
#
_symmetry.space_group_name_H-M   'P 1'
#
loop_
_entity.id
_entity.type
_entity.pdbx_description
1 polymer ?
#
loop_
_entity_poly.entity_id
_entity_poly.type
_entity_poly.pdbx_seq_one_letter_code
_entity_poly.pdbx_strand_id
1 'polypeptide(L)'
;TSKLKKHNPDLQLYDNTSITPEELKERALEVEASALKIKGIHQAEGANASHAHSEIFFQTSNGFSYEWMSSRHSISVSAIAELNGSMERDYDYHSARWLEDLRSTQEVGQLAGSRAIARIGSRQIKSGAMPVIFDKRISNALLSALLGAISGPSVARGVSFLKDKLGLQIFDDKIQIFDDPQIMRGYGSRLYDGE
;
A
#
# COMPACT_ATOMS: atom_id res chain seq x y z
N THR A 1 -15.48 -4.59 30.46
CA THR A 1 -14.27 -5.27 29.98
C THR A 1 -14.70 -6.43 29.11
N SER A 2 -14.52 -6.32 27.79
CA SER A 2 -14.77 -7.41 26.86
C SER A 2 -13.89 -8.61 27.21
N LYS A 3 -14.46 -9.81 27.16
CA LYS A 3 -13.69 -11.04 27.37
C LYS A 3 -12.75 -11.22 26.16
N LEU A 4 -11.47 -11.40 26.44
CA LEU A 4 -10.49 -11.74 25.42
C LEU A 4 -10.92 -13.03 24.69
N LYS A 5 -11.08 -12.96 23.39
CA LYS A 5 -11.27 -14.16 22.58
C LYS A 5 -9.92 -14.89 22.47
N LYS A 6 -9.89 -16.17 22.82
CA LYS A 6 -8.70 -17.03 22.72
C LYS A 6 -8.47 -17.62 21.32
N HIS A 7 -9.14 -17.10 20.30
CA HIS A 7 -8.99 -17.65 18.95
C HIS A 7 -7.91 -16.85 18.20
N ASN A 8 -6.79 -17.52 17.95
CA ASN A 8 -5.70 -17.00 17.13
C ASN A 8 -5.69 -17.74 15.80
N PRO A 9 -6.28 -17.18 14.74
CA PRO A 9 -6.18 -17.78 13.43
C PRO A 9 -4.72 -17.74 12.94
N ASP A 10 -4.28 -18.78 12.26
CA ASP A 10 -3.03 -18.71 11.53
C ASP A 10 -3.22 -17.82 10.29
N LEU A 11 -2.79 -16.59 10.38
CA LEU A 11 -2.88 -15.61 9.30
C LEU A 11 -1.69 -15.66 8.35
N GLN A 12 -0.74 -16.57 8.56
CA GLN A 12 0.47 -16.71 7.75
C GLN A 12 1.20 -15.35 7.57
N LEU A 13 1.40 -14.63 8.67
CA LEU A 13 2.03 -13.31 8.62
C LEU A 13 3.54 -13.34 8.42
N TYR A 14 4.15 -14.49 8.52
CA TYR A 14 5.60 -14.68 8.46
C TYR A 14 5.99 -15.67 7.37
N ASP A 15 6.89 -15.23 6.52
CA ASP A 15 7.64 -16.01 5.55
C ASP A 15 9.06 -16.20 6.10
N ASN A 16 9.51 -17.44 6.26
CA ASN A 16 10.84 -17.77 6.75
C ASN A 16 11.92 -17.72 5.66
N THR A 17 11.60 -17.26 4.47
CA THR A 17 12.57 -17.12 3.37
C THR A 17 13.69 -16.16 3.80
N SER A 18 14.93 -16.65 3.74
CA SER A 18 16.11 -15.82 3.93
C SER A 18 16.55 -15.24 2.60
N ILE A 19 16.82 -13.94 2.57
CA ILE A 19 17.32 -13.23 1.40
C ILE A 19 18.60 -12.51 1.78
N THR A 20 19.64 -12.74 1.02
CA THR A 20 20.94 -12.08 1.22
C THR A 20 20.92 -10.64 0.72
N PRO A 21 21.82 -9.75 1.21
CA PRO A 21 21.99 -8.41 0.65
C PRO A 21 22.31 -8.41 -0.85
N GLU A 22 23.05 -9.40 -1.32
CA GLU A 22 23.41 -9.58 -2.73
C GLU A 22 22.16 -9.85 -3.57
N GLU A 23 21.29 -10.75 -3.15
CA GLU A 23 20.02 -11.03 -3.83
C GLU A 23 19.08 -9.82 -3.84
N LEU A 24 19.04 -9.03 -2.77
CA LEU A 24 18.28 -7.77 -2.74
C LEU A 24 18.85 -6.77 -3.73
N LYS A 25 20.18 -6.65 -3.82
CA LYS A 25 20.84 -5.80 -4.81
C LYS A 25 20.51 -6.24 -6.23
N GLU A 26 20.58 -7.54 -6.52
CA GLU A 26 20.23 -8.08 -7.84
C GLU A 26 18.79 -7.74 -8.21
N ARG A 27 17.83 -7.93 -7.31
CA ARG A 27 16.43 -7.56 -7.52
C ARG A 27 16.24 -6.06 -7.78
N ALA A 28 16.97 -5.20 -7.08
CA ALA A 28 16.93 -3.76 -7.31
C ALA A 28 17.48 -3.41 -8.71
N LEU A 29 18.58 -4.03 -9.14
CA LEU A 29 19.14 -3.85 -10.48
C LEU A 29 18.22 -4.40 -11.59
N GLU A 30 17.55 -5.52 -11.35
CA GLU A 30 16.58 -6.09 -12.29
C GLU A 30 15.35 -5.18 -12.49
N VAL A 31 14.79 -4.63 -11.42
CA VAL A 31 13.63 -3.74 -11.55
C VAL A 31 14.01 -2.44 -12.24
N GLU A 32 15.20 -1.90 -11.98
CA GLU A 32 15.77 -0.76 -12.69
C GLU A 32 15.94 -1.06 -14.19
N ALA A 33 16.65 -2.15 -14.52
CA ALA A 33 16.87 -2.57 -15.89
C ALA A 33 15.55 -2.80 -16.64
N SER A 34 14.52 -3.28 -15.96
CA SER A 34 13.20 -3.50 -16.54
C SER A 34 12.48 -2.20 -16.87
N ALA A 35 12.64 -1.16 -16.05
CA ALA A 35 12.12 0.16 -16.35
C ALA A 35 12.87 0.81 -17.53
N LEU A 36 14.19 0.72 -17.54
CA LEU A 36 15.06 1.29 -18.60
C LEU A 36 14.85 0.65 -20.00
N LYS A 37 14.33 -0.58 -20.07
CA LYS A 37 13.97 -1.22 -21.35
C LYS A 37 12.78 -0.56 -22.06
N ILE A 38 11.99 0.25 -21.37
CA ILE A 38 10.85 0.92 -21.97
C ILE A 38 11.35 2.09 -22.82
N LYS A 39 10.98 2.07 -24.10
CA LYS A 39 11.39 3.11 -25.05
C LYS A 39 10.94 4.50 -24.59
N GLY A 40 11.86 5.44 -24.50
CA GLY A 40 11.61 6.82 -24.05
C GLY A 40 11.85 7.03 -22.54
N ILE A 41 12.25 6.00 -21.82
CA ILE A 41 12.79 6.17 -20.47
C ILE A 41 14.24 6.61 -20.60
N HIS A 42 14.55 7.76 -20.01
CA HIS A 42 15.85 8.37 -19.99
C HIS A 42 16.73 7.81 -18.85
N GLN A 43 16.12 7.70 -17.66
CA GLN A 43 16.79 7.17 -16.47
C GLN A 43 15.80 6.58 -15.46
N ALA A 44 16.32 5.79 -14.54
CA ALA A 44 15.62 5.42 -13.33
C ALA A 44 16.13 6.28 -12.15
N GLU A 45 15.22 6.71 -11.28
CA GLU A 45 15.54 7.48 -10.08
C GLU A 45 15.21 6.63 -8.85
N GLY A 46 16.21 5.85 -8.40
CA GLY A 46 16.08 4.98 -7.24
C GLY A 46 15.25 3.72 -7.48
N ALA A 47 15.94 2.61 -7.61
CA ALA A 47 15.36 1.28 -7.49
C ALA A 47 15.64 0.73 -6.09
N ASN A 48 14.68 0.04 -5.51
CA ASN A 48 14.82 -0.52 -4.18
C ASN A 48 14.24 -1.93 -4.12
N ALA A 49 14.94 -2.81 -3.41
CA ALA A 49 14.43 -4.08 -2.95
C ALA A 49 14.74 -4.21 -1.46
N SER A 50 13.78 -4.63 -0.68
CA SER A 50 13.95 -4.77 0.76
C SER A 50 13.26 -6.01 1.30
N HIS A 51 13.86 -6.56 2.34
CA HIS A 51 13.32 -7.61 3.18
C HIS A 51 13.42 -7.17 4.64
N ALA A 52 12.37 -7.42 5.40
CA ALA A 52 12.37 -7.24 6.84
C ALA A 52 11.54 -8.32 7.49
N HIS A 53 11.95 -8.73 8.69
CA HIS A 53 11.13 -9.52 9.60
C HIS A 53 11.11 -8.86 10.97
N SER A 54 10.06 -9.14 11.73
CA SER A 54 9.86 -8.64 13.07
C SER A 54 9.31 -9.75 13.94
N GLU A 55 9.84 -9.82 15.15
CA GLU A 55 9.31 -10.63 16.24
C GLU A 55 8.58 -9.67 17.19
N ILE A 56 7.32 -9.92 17.46
CA ILE A 56 6.45 -9.02 18.19
C ILE A 56 5.96 -9.73 19.45
N PHE A 57 6.29 -9.15 20.60
CA PHE A 57 5.77 -9.54 21.91
C PHE A 57 4.77 -8.48 22.36
N PHE A 58 3.55 -8.87 22.58
CA PHE A 58 2.50 -7.96 23.01
C PHE A 58 1.83 -8.46 24.29
N GLN A 59 1.77 -7.58 25.29
CA GLN A 59 1.18 -7.88 26.57
C GLN A 59 0.33 -6.71 27.08
N THR A 60 -0.81 -7.04 27.68
CA THR A 60 -1.74 -6.05 28.25
C THR A 60 -1.99 -6.33 29.72
N SER A 61 -2.36 -5.29 30.48
CA SER A 61 -2.64 -5.40 31.94
C SER A 61 -3.87 -6.25 32.26
N ASN A 62 -4.73 -6.55 31.30
CA ASN A 62 -5.89 -7.43 31.47
C ASN A 62 -5.57 -8.91 31.23
N GLY A 63 -4.27 -9.27 31.10
CA GLY A 63 -3.78 -10.64 30.99
C GLY A 63 -3.68 -11.19 29.56
N PHE A 64 -3.86 -10.37 28.55
CA PHE A 64 -3.51 -10.80 27.17
C PHE A 64 -1.98 -10.80 27.04
N SER A 65 -1.43 -11.90 26.50
CA SER A 65 -0.03 -12.02 26.16
C SER A 65 0.08 -12.86 24.90
N TYR A 66 0.75 -12.33 23.90
CA TYR A 66 0.92 -13.01 22.63
C TYR A 66 2.24 -12.64 21.95
N GLU A 67 2.78 -13.61 21.23
CA GLU A 67 4.01 -13.52 20.46
C GLU A 67 3.73 -13.96 19.03
N TRP A 68 4.21 -13.22 18.05
CA TRP A 68 4.14 -13.63 16.64
C TRP A 68 5.28 -13.04 15.84
N MET A 69 5.57 -13.68 14.72
CA MET A 69 6.50 -13.17 13.73
C MET A 69 5.76 -12.55 12.54
N SER A 70 6.41 -11.67 11.86
CA SER A 70 5.88 -10.96 10.70
C SER A 70 7.01 -10.65 9.72
N SER A 71 6.79 -10.86 8.44
CA SER A 71 7.73 -10.55 7.37
C SER A 71 7.18 -9.52 6.40
N ARG A 72 8.09 -8.93 5.64
CA ARG A 72 7.79 -7.98 4.57
C ARG A 72 8.85 -8.05 3.49
N HIS A 73 8.41 -8.22 2.25
CA HIS A 73 9.20 -8.07 1.04
C HIS A 73 8.67 -6.89 0.26
N SER A 74 9.55 -6.10 -0.34
CA SER A 74 9.14 -4.93 -1.13
C SER A 74 10.11 -4.68 -2.28
N ILE A 75 9.57 -4.28 -3.42
CA ILE A 75 10.32 -3.77 -4.57
C ILE A 75 9.68 -2.50 -5.08
N SER A 76 10.48 -1.58 -5.57
CA SER A 76 10.00 -0.32 -6.14
C SER A 76 11.02 0.29 -7.11
N VAL A 77 10.54 1.10 -8.03
CA VAL A 77 11.38 1.93 -8.91
C VAL A 77 10.61 3.16 -9.37
N SER A 78 11.32 4.29 -9.49
CA SER A 78 10.85 5.47 -10.19
C SER A 78 11.55 5.57 -11.54
N ALA A 79 10.78 5.85 -12.60
CA ALA A 79 11.28 6.01 -13.95
C ALA A 79 11.06 7.46 -14.44
N ILE A 80 12.01 7.99 -15.19
CA ILE A 80 11.93 9.31 -15.82
C ILE A 80 11.88 9.10 -17.32
N ALA A 81 10.80 9.57 -17.92
CA ALA A 81 10.63 9.64 -19.37
C ALA A 81 11.09 11.01 -19.87
N GLU A 82 11.74 11.04 -21.03
CA GLU A 82 12.10 12.28 -21.72
C GLU A 82 11.69 12.19 -23.18
N LEU A 83 10.98 13.22 -23.65
CA LEU A 83 10.61 13.35 -25.05
C LEU A 83 10.52 14.83 -25.44
N ASN A 84 11.25 15.24 -26.48
CA ASN A 84 11.25 16.60 -27.00
C ASN A 84 11.47 17.69 -25.93
N GLY A 85 12.36 17.44 -24.97
CA GLY A 85 12.66 18.36 -23.88
C GLY A 85 11.64 18.38 -22.74
N SER A 86 10.57 17.60 -22.82
CA SER A 86 9.63 17.38 -21.71
C SER A 86 10.06 16.16 -20.92
N MET A 87 10.14 16.31 -19.60
CA MET A 87 10.48 15.24 -18.67
C MET A 87 9.28 14.97 -17.75
N GLU A 88 8.95 13.70 -17.60
CA GLU A 88 7.90 13.24 -16.69
C GLU A 88 8.39 12.05 -15.88
N ARG A 89 7.92 11.96 -14.63
CA ARG A 89 8.27 10.88 -13.71
C ARG A 89 7.04 10.14 -13.25
N ASP A 90 7.15 8.82 -13.17
CA ASP A 90 6.19 7.99 -12.45
C ASP A 90 6.91 6.79 -11.83
N TYR A 91 6.20 6.03 -11.03
CA TYR A 91 6.74 4.92 -10.26
C TYR A 91 5.79 3.74 -10.23
N ASP A 92 6.34 2.59 -9.84
CA ASP A 92 5.56 1.47 -9.36
C ASP A 92 6.27 0.77 -8.19
N TYR A 93 5.48 0.09 -7.39
CA TYR A 93 5.96 -0.68 -6.25
C TYR A 93 5.04 -1.85 -5.94
N HIS A 94 5.57 -2.83 -5.24
CA HIS A 94 4.77 -3.87 -4.62
C HIS A 94 5.38 -4.28 -3.28
N SER A 95 4.52 -4.62 -2.33
CA SER A 95 4.91 -5.16 -1.04
C SER A 95 4.01 -6.34 -0.70
N ALA A 96 4.60 -7.39 -0.16
CA ALA A 96 3.91 -8.61 0.26
C ALA A 96 4.50 -9.16 1.55
N ARG A 97 3.74 -10.00 2.25
CA ARG A 97 4.23 -10.77 3.41
C ARG A 97 5.15 -11.89 2.96
N TRP A 98 4.78 -12.58 1.91
CA TRP A 98 5.50 -13.74 1.35
C TRP A 98 6.20 -13.33 0.07
N LEU A 99 7.42 -13.87 -0.12
CA LEU A 99 8.21 -13.58 -1.30
C LEU A 99 7.51 -14.04 -2.59
N GLU A 100 6.83 -15.17 -2.53
CA GLU A 100 6.07 -15.74 -3.65
C GLU A 100 4.89 -14.87 -4.09
N ASP A 101 4.32 -14.07 -3.18
CA ASP A 101 3.23 -13.15 -3.46
C ASP A 101 3.72 -11.81 -4.02
N LEU A 102 5.06 -11.59 -4.05
CA LEU A 102 5.63 -10.37 -4.59
C LEU A 102 5.57 -10.40 -6.11
N ARG A 103 5.08 -9.31 -6.72
CA ARG A 103 5.14 -9.16 -8.18
C ARG A 103 6.57 -9.24 -8.68
N SER A 104 6.75 -9.67 -9.93
CA SER A 104 8.07 -9.77 -10.52
C SER A 104 8.74 -8.39 -10.68
N THR A 105 10.05 -8.36 -10.61
CA THR A 105 10.87 -7.16 -10.88
C THR A 105 10.59 -6.60 -12.27
N GLN A 106 10.36 -7.50 -13.23
CA GLN A 106 10.01 -7.13 -14.60
C GLN A 106 8.68 -6.39 -14.68
N GLU A 107 7.63 -6.89 -14.03
CA GLU A 107 6.31 -6.26 -14.04
C GLU A 107 6.35 -4.86 -13.42
N VAL A 108 6.96 -4.74 -12.24
CA VAL A 108 7.04 -3.45 -11.53
C VAL A 108 7.85 -2.43 -12.34
N GLY A 109 9.01 -2.83 -12.91
CA GLY A 109 9.82 -1.95 -13.73
C GLY A 109 9.10 -1.50 -15.01
N GLN A 110 8.48 -2.42 -15.73
CA GLN A 110 7.73 -2.10 -16.96
C GLN A 110 6.54 -1.17 -16.70
N LEU A 111 5.81 -1.38 -15.59
CA LEU A 111 4.71 -0.50 -15.24
C LEU A 111 5.17 0.90 -14.85
N ALA A 112 6.26 1.03 -14.09
CA ALA A 112 6.84 2.33 -13.77
C ALA A 112 7.22 3.10 -15.05
N GLY A 113 7.96 2.45 -15.95
CA GLY A 113 8.36 3.06 -17.23
C GLY A 113 7.17 3.42 -18.12
N SER A 114 6.22 2.51 -18.29
CA SER A 114 5.04 2.76 -19.13
C SER A 114 4.20 3.93 -18.61
N ARG A 115 4.07 4.06 -17.30
CA ARG A 115 3.34 5.17 -16.67
C ARG A 115 4.06 6.50 -16.83
N ALA A 116 5.39 6.52 -16.69
CA ALA A 116 6.18 7.73 -16.91
C ALA A 116 6.01 8.24 -18.37
N ILE A 117 6.04 7.32 -19.35
CA ILE A 117 5.77 7.65 -20.76
C ILE A 117 4.34 8.17 -20.94
N ALA A 118 3.35 7.56 -20.31
CA ALA A 118 1.95 7.98 -20.44
C ALA A 118 1.69 9.41 -19.90
N ARG A 119 2.59 9.94 -19.08
CA ARG A 119 2.50 11.32 -18.56
C ARG A 119 3.08 12.37 -19.52
N ILE A 120 3.88 11.97 -20.49
CA ILE A 120 4.45 12.91 -21.47
C ILE A 120 3.32 13.65 -22.20
N GLY A 121 3.43 14.98 -22.27
CA GLY A 121 2.42 15.84 -22.84
C GLY A 121 1.23 16.12 -21.91
N SER A 122 1.38 15.89 -20.61
CA SER A 122 0.39 16.25 -19.59
C SER A 122 0.02 17.74 -19.71
N ARG A 123 -1.26 18.05 -19.47
CA ARG A 123 -1.79 19.42 -19.60
C ARG A 123 -2.52 19.80 -18.33
N GLN A 124 -2.41 21.07 -17.98
CA GLN A 124 -3.22 21.64 -16.91
C GLN A 124 -4.66 21.83 -17.40
N ILE A 125 -5.63 21.26 -16.69
CA ILE A 125 -7.05 21.45 -16.96
C ILE A 125 -7.58 22.64 -16.20
N LYS A 126 -8.67 23.25 -16.72
CA LYS A 126 -9.37 24.34 -16.03
C LYS A 126 -10.12 23.80 -14.81
N SER A 127 -10.20 24.62 -13.76
CA SER A 127 -11.03 24.30 -12.59
C SER A 127 -12.51 24.22 -12.98
N GLY A 128 -13.22 23.24 -12.47
CA GLY A 128 -14.63 23.04 -12.76
C GLY A 128 -15.17 21.74 -12.14
N ALA A 129 -16.48 21.59 -12.15
CA ALA A 129 -17.12 20.33 -11.78
C ALA A 129 -17.01 19.34 -12.91
N MET A 130 -16.41 18.19 -12.68
CA MET A 130 -16.21 17.15 -13.69
C MET A 130 -16.15 15.77 -13.04
N PRO A 131 -16.47 14.69 -13.75
CA PRO A 131 -16.21 13.33 -13.29
C PRO A 131 -14.71 13.09 -13.09
N VAL A 132 -14.34 12.42 -12.00
CA VAL A 132 -12.95 12.09 -11.67
C VAL A 132 -12.81 10.57 -11.54
N ILE A 133 -11.82 10.01 -12.24
CA ILE A 133 -11.43 8.61 -12.09
C ILE A 133 -10.15 8.56 -11.28
N PHE A 134 -10.19 7.85 -10.15
CA PHE A 134 -9.02 7.64 -9.30
C PHE A 134 -8.26 6.41 -9.79
N ASP A 135 -6.96 6.58 -10.07
CA ASP A 135 -6.07 5.44 -10.31
C ASP A 135 -6.07 4.53 -9.07
N LYS A 136 -6.00 3.20 -9.28
CA LYS A 136 -6.03 2.21 -8.20
C LYS A 136 -4.95 2.44 -7.12
N ARG A 137 -3.82 3.04 -7.46
CA ARG A 137 -2.72 3.35 -6.52
C ARG A 137 -3.09 4.42 -5.50
N ILE A 138 -3.98 5.33 -5.87
CA ILE A 138 -4.43 6.44 -5.02
C ILE A 138 -5.87 6.29 -4.54
N SER A 139 -6.59 5.27 -4.97
CA SER A 139 -7.99 5.03 -4.55
C SER A 139 -8.11 4.84 -3.04
N ASN A 140 -7.06 4.34 -2.38
CA ASN A 140 -6.98 4.24 -0.92
C ASN A 140 -7.12 5.61 -0.21
N ALA A 141 -6.83 6.72 -0.88
CA ALA A 141 -7.02 8.06 -0.32
C ALA A 141 -8.50 8.34 0.03
N LEU A 142 -9.44 7.76 -0.73
CA LEU A 142 -10.87 7.89 -0.46
C LEU A 142 -11.25 7.17 0.84
N LEU A 143 -10.74 5.95 1.04
CA LEU A 143 -10.94 5.20 2.29
C LEU A 143 -10.28 5.92 3.47
N SER A 144 -9.07 6.43 3.31
CA SER A 144 -8.38 7.20 4.35
C SER A 144 -9.15 8.46 4.75
N ALA A 145 -9.75 9.16 3.78
CA ALA A 145 -10.59 10.33 4.05
C ALA A 145 -11.86 9.93 4.85
N LEU A 146 -12.49 8.82 4.49
CA LEU A 146 -13.63 8.29 5.24
C LEU A 146 -13.23 7.91 6.68
N LEU A 147 -12.18 7.10 6.85
CA LEU A 147 -11.68 6.68 8.17
C LEU A 147 -11.34 7.89 9.06
N GLY A 148 -10.70 8.91 8.49
CA GLY A 148 -10.45 10.17 9.20
C GLY A 148 -11.72 10.91 9.61
N ALA A 149 -12.75 10.86 8.76
CA ALA A 149 -14.02 11.55 9.03
C ALA A 149 -14.90 10.81 10.06
N ILE A 150 -14.89 9.48 10.08
CA ILE A 150 -15.65 8.68 11.08
C ILE A 150 -14.88 8.48 12.39
N SER A 151 -13.62 8.90 12.47
CA SER A 151 -12.81 8.77 13.67
C SER A 151 -13.47 9.46 14.87
N GLY A 152 -13.64 8.73 15.98
CA GLY A 152 -14.24 9.24 17.20
C GLY A 152 -13.64 10.57 17.68
N PRO A 153 -12.30 10.73 17.75
CA PRO A 153 -11.67 12.01 18.09
C PRO A 153 -12.01 13.15 17.12
N SER A 154 -12.16 12.89 15.82
CA SER A 154 -12.55 13.91 14.83
C SER A 154 -14.00 14.35 15.01
N VAL A 155 -14.88 13.40 15.27
CA VAL A 155 -16.31 13.66 15.57
C VAL A 155 -16.45 14.43 16.88
N ALA A 156 -15.77 13.99 17.94
CA ALA A 156 -15.84 14.62 19.26
C ALA A 156 -15.35 16.07 19.26
N ARG A 157 -14.31 16.38 18.48
CA ARG A 157 -13.83 17.77 18.31
C ARG A 157 -14.69 18.61 17.37
N GLY A 158 -15.69 18.03 16.72
CA GLY A 158 -16.58 18.74 15.81
C GLY A 158 -15.93 19.14 14.45
N VAL A 159 -14.74 18.60 14.12
CA VAL A 159 -14.00 18.94 12.88
C VAL A 159 -14.37 18.03 11.70
N SER A 160 -15.08 16.92 11.97
CA SER A 160 -15.53 16.05 10.91
C SER A 160 -16.74 16.60 10.17
N PHE A 161 -16.76 16.50 8.84
CA PHE A 161 -17.94 16.79 8.02
C PHE A 161 -19.06 15.73 8.19
N LEU A 162 -18.75 14.59 8.82
CA LEU A 162 -19.71 13.51 9.15
C LEU A 162 -20.21 13.55 10.60
N LYS A 163 -19.83 14.55 11.41
CA LYS A 163 -20.14 14.62 12.85
C LYS A 163 -21.62 14.44 13.18
N ASP A 164 -22.50 14.94 12.32
CA ASP A 164 -23.95 14.90 12.52
C ASP A 164 -24.64 13.83 11.64
N LYS A 165 -23.88 12.84 11.13
CA LYS A 165 -24.36 11.85 10.16
C LYS A 165 -24.49 10.43 10.73
N LEU A 166 -24.33 10.26 12.05
CA LEU A 166 -24.47 8.95 12.67
C LEU A 166 -25.88 8.37 12.41
N GLY A 167 -25.93 7.16 11.89
CA GLY A 167 -27.17 6.47 11.51
C GLY A 167 -27.79 6.92 10.18
N LEU A 168 -27.15 7.86 9.46
CA LEU A 168 -27.61 8.28 8.14
C LEU A 168 -26.81 7.56 7.04
N GLN A 169 -27.49 7.27 5.94
CA GLN A 169 -26.84 6.74 4.75
C GLN A 169 -25.99 7.82 4.08
N ILE A 170 -24.70 7.52 3.85
CA ILE A 170 -23.74 8.45 3.21
C ILE A 170 -23.25 7.97 1.84
N PHE A 171 -23.47 6.71 1.51
CA PHE A 171 -23.15 6.11 0.21
C PHE A 171 -24.38 5.36 -0.33
N ASP A 172 -24.32 5.04 -1.64
CA ASP A 172 -25.27 4.12 -2.28
C ASP A 172 -25.27 2.77 -1.54
N ASP A 173 -26.41 2.12 -1.38
CA ASP A 173 -26.59 0.84 -0.69
C ASP A 173 -25.78 -0.33 -1.31
N LYS A 174 -25.34 -0.16 -2.56
CA LYS A 174 -24.46 -1.11 -3.25
C LYS A 174 -23.00 -1.02 -2.80
N ILE A 175 -22.63 0.04 -2.06
CA ILE A 175 -21.28 0.22 -1.55
C ILE A 175 -21.22 -0.34 -0.14
N GLN A 176 -20.41 -1.37 0.05
CA GLN A 176 -20.13 -1.97 1.35
C GLN A 176 -18.63 -1.81 1.65
N ILE A 177 -18.33 -1.36 2.86
CA ILE A 177 -16.97 -1.14 3.34
C ILE A 177 -16.82 -1.98 4.61
N PHE A 178 -15.85 -2.90 4.60
CA PHE A 178 -15.54 -3.78 5.71
C PHE A 178 -14.11 -3.52 6.18
N ASP A 179 -13.92 -3.52 7.49
CA ASP A 179 -12.62 -3.67 8.13
C ASP A 179 -12.46 -5.13 8.55
N ASP A 180 -11.50 -5.82 7.94
CA ASP A 180 -11.20 -7.21 8.26
C ASP A 180 -9.71 -7.37 8.60
N PRO A 181 -9.37 -7.44 9.90
CA PRO A 181 -7.99 -7.62 10.33
C PRO A 181 -7.47 -9.05 10.14
N GLN A 182 -8.31 -10.00 9.71
CA GLN A 182 -7.99 -11.43 9.67
C GLN A 182 -7.83 -12.01 8.25
N ILE A 183 -7.49 -11.18 7.28
CA ILE A 183 -7.18 -11.65 5.93
C ILE A 183 -5.85 -12.42 5.96
N MET A 184 -5.86 -13.68 5.51
CA MET A 184 -4.66 -14.51 5.40
C MET A 184 -3.62 -13.82 4.52
N ARG A 185 -2.35 -13.74 4.98
CA ARG A 185 -1.24 -13.02 4.35
C ARG A 185 -1.51 -11.54 4.09
N GLY A 186 -2.62 -11.00 4.61
CA GLY A 186 -3.01 -9.61 4.43
C GLY A 186 -1.95 -8.66 4.96
N TYR A 187 -1.59 -7.66 4.14
CA TYR A 187 -0.52 -6.73 4.51
C TYR A 187 -0.86 -5.90 5.76
N GLY A 188 -2.13 -5.55 5.93
CA GLY A 188 -2.67 -4.87 7.11
C GLY A 188 -3.14 -5.78 8.24
N SER A 189 -3.16 -7.11 8.02
CA SER A 189 -3.73 -8.05 9.00
C SER A 189 -2.95 -8.05 10.31
N ARG A 190 -3.70 -8.22 11.40
CA ARG A 190 -3.23 -8.19 12.79
C ARG A 190 -3.85 -9.33 13.59
N LEU A 191 -3.09 -9.87 14.54
CA LEU A 191 -3.59 -10.85 15.50
C LEU A 191 -4.27 -10.22 16.72
N TYR A 192 -4.04 -8.95 16.94
CA TYR A 192 -4.65 -8.17 17.99
C TYR A 192 -5.19 -6.86 17.43
N ASP A 193 -6.44 -6.58 17.79
CA ASP A 193 -7.10 -5.31 17.60
C ASP A 193 -7.52 -4.80 18.99
N GLY A 194 -7.23 -3.55 19.29
CA GLY A 194 -7.48 -2.91 20.58
C GLY A 194 -8.79 -2.13 20.66
N GLU A 195 -9.60 -2.17 19.61
CA GLU A 195 -10.87 -1.46 19.52
C GLU A 195 -12.06 -2.25 20.08
#